data_6fc949f0df88511f8e95c45b76a43d53
#
_entry.id   6fc949f0df88511f8e95c45b76a43d53
#
_cell.length_a   1.000
_cell.length_b   1.000
_cell.length_c   1.000
_cell.angle_alpha   90.00
_cell.angle_beta   90.00
_cell.angle_gamma   90.00
#
_symmetry.space_group_name_H-M   'P 1'
#
loop_
_entity.id
_entity.type
_entity.pdbx_description
1 polymer ?
#
loop_
_entity_poly.entity_id
_entity_poly.type
_entity_poly.pdbx_seq_one_letter_code
_entity_poly.pdbx_strand_id
1 'polypeptide(L)'
;MPNILFVDGRNLMSKMSFILNPERVKEKKVDFAEYDFNSLLNKVLAGISVDKKLFYLGKLTVHEETTKKSKELIEEQRLLKVHLEAQGFEVVLAGHVRGHKETCPKGHETLTFKEKGVDVRIAVDMITLACQKAISMAIVASSDSDLQSAVRELRSQGVERIYLGFETQPNKGLSFTTNRTILIRNSEVEEFSCKQSASD
;
A
#
# COMPACT_ATOMS: atom_id res chain seq x y z
N MET A 1 -7.04 9.52 21.95
CA MET A 1 -6.19 9.72 20.77
C MET A 1 -6.51 8.59 19.80
N PRO A 2 -6.60 8.85 18.48
CA PRO A 2 -7.00 7.86 17.49
C PRO A 2 -5.93 6.80 17.22
N ASN A 3 -6.39 5.64 16.79
CA ASN A 3 -5.61 4.56 16.23
C ASN A 3 -5.62 4.71 14.70
N ILE A 4 -4.47 4.83 14.09
CA ILE A 4 -4.37 5.12 12.66
C ILE A 4 -3.67 3.98 11.93
N LEU A 5 -4.29 3.53 10.83
CA LEU A 5 -3.72 2.60 9.87
C LEU A 5 -3.04 3.39 8.75
N PHE A 6 -1.75 3.15 8.55
CA PHE A 6 -0.92 3.70 7.49
C PHE A 6 -0.66 2.60 6.45
N VAL A 7 -1.24 2.74 5.27
CA VAL A 7 -1.12 1.75 4.19
C VAL A 7 -0.20 2.27 3.10
N ASP A 8 0.92 1.60 2.90
CA ASP A 8 1.72 1.76 1.70
C ASP A 8 1.01 1.04 0.55
N GLY A 9 0.28 1.81 -0.26
CA GLY A 9 -0.62 1.24 -1.26
C GLY A 9 0.11 0.43 -2.33
N ARG A 10 1.26 0.91 -2.80
CA ARG A 10 2.03 0.18 -3.81
C ARG A 10 2.59 -1.13 -3.26
N ASN A 11 3.15 -1.10 -2.05
CA ASN A 11 3.71 -2.29 -1.41
C ASN A 11 2.61 -3.33 -1.15
N LEU A 12 1.47 -2.89 -0.56
CA LEU A 12 0.33 -3.76 -0.29
C LEU A 12 -0.20 -4.40 -1.58
N MET A 13 -0.57 -3.60 -2.59
CA MET A 13 -1.13 -4.08 -3.85
C MET A 13 -0.15 -4.97 -4.63
N SER A 14 1.15 -4.69 -4.58
CA SER A 14 2.17 -5.54 -5.20
C SER A 14 2.19 -6.94 -4.60
N LYS A 15 2.12 -7.05 -3.26
CA LYS A 15 2.04 -8.35 -2.56
C LYS A 15 0.74 -9.08 -2.87
N MET A 16 -0.39 -8.36 -2.84
CA MET A 16 -1.70 -8.93 -3.21
C MET A 16 -1.73 -9.40 -4.66
N SER A 17 -1.17 -8.64 -5.59
CA SER A 17 -1.05 -9.06 -7.00
C SER A 17 -0.29 -10.37 -7.16
N PHE A 18 0.78 -10.58 -6.37
CA PHE A 18 1.53 -11.83 -6.39
C PHE A 18 0.70 -13.01 -5.90
N ILE A 19 -0.17 -12.80 -4.91
CA ILE A 19 -1.06 -13.83 -4.36
C ILE A 19 -2.18 -14.14 -5.36
N LEU A 20 -2.84 -13.10 -5.90
CA LEU A 20 -4.00 -13.25 -6.79
C LEU A 20 -3.63 -13.68 -8.21
N ASN A 21 -2.39 -13.46 -8.64
CA ASN A 21 -1.87 -13.84 -9.95
C ASN A 21 -0.43 -14.40 -9.84
N PRO A 22 -0.26 -15.59 -9.20
CA PRO A 22 1.06 -16.16 -8.94
C PRO A 22 1.85 -16.49 -10.20
N GLU A 23 1.16 -16.87 -11.28
CA GLU A 23 1.77 -17.17 -12.57
C GLU A 23 2.14 -15.92 -13.38
N ARG A 24 1.78 -14.72 -12.90
CA ARG A 24 2.02 -13.43 -13.57
C ARG A 24 1.51 -13.39 -15.01
N VAL A 25 0.37 -14.01 -15.25
CA VAL A 25 -0.29 -13.99 -16.56
C VAL A 25 -0.68 -12.54 -16.87
N LYS A 26 -0.13 -11.98 -17.96
CA LYS A 26 -0.31 -10.55 -18.30
C LYS A 26 -1.77 -10.16 -18.55
N GLU A 27 -2.56 -11.09 -19.03
CA GLU A 27 -3.99 -10.89 -19.29
C GLU A 27 -4.84 -10.89 -18.01
N LYS A 28 -4.30 -11.39 -16.90
CA LYS A 28 -4.95 -11.39 -15.57
C LYS A 28 -4.44 -10.27 -14.68
N LYS A 29 -4.50 -9.03 -15.15
CA LYS A 29 -4.18 -7.88 -14.29
C LYS A 29 -5.25 -7.79 -13.18
N VAL A 30 -4.82 -7.77 -11.92
CA VAL A 30 -5.72 -7.57 -10.78
C VAL A 30 -6.25 -6.14 -10.83
N ASP A 31 -7.57 -5.99 -10.89
CA ASP A 31 -8.21 -4.67 -10.77
C ASP A 31 -8.51 -4.36 -9.30
N PHE A 32 -7.70 -3.50 -8.73
CA PHE A 32 -7.87 -3.06 -7.35
C PHE A 32 -8.99 -2.03 -7.17
N ALA A 33 -9.54 -1.46 -8.25
CA ALA A 33 -10.71 -0.60 -8.17
C ALA A 33 -12.02 -1.38 -7.91
N GLU A 34 -11.95 -2.71 -7.87
CA GLU A 34 -13.06 -3.60 -7.51
C GLU A 34 -12.79 -4.42 -6.24
N TYR A 35 -11.59 -4.30 -5.63
CA TYR A 35 -11.20 -5.11 -4.48
C TYR A 35 -11.77 -4.56 -3.16
N ASP A 36 -12.30 -5.44 -2.30
CA ASP A 36 -12.82 -5.04 -0.98
C ASP A 36 -11.72 -4.99 0.09
N PHE A 37 -10.96 -3.90 0.09
CA PHE A 37 -9.91 -3.64 1.08
C PHE A 37 -10.46 -3.49 2.49
N ASN A 38 -11.64 -2.89 2.63
CA ASN A 38 -12.20 -2.62 3.94
C ASN A 38 -12.58 -3.91 4.66
N SER A 39 -13.23 -4.86 3.98
CA SER A 39 -13.58 -6.15 4.57
C SER A 39 -12.35 -6.99 4.90
N LEU A 40 -11.33 -7.01 4.01
CA LEU A 40 -10.05 -7.66 4.30
C LEU A 40 -9.44 -7.11 5.60
N LEU A 41 -9.29 -5.79 5.70
CA LEU A 41 -8.64 -5.16 6.84
C LEU A 41 -9.45 -5.29 8.13
N ASN A 42 -10.78 -5.22 8.06
CA ASN A 42 -11.64 -5.44 9.20
C ASN A 42 -11.55 -6.88 9.74
N LYS A 43 -11.42 -7.88 8.84
CA LYS A 43 -11.21 -9.27 9.22
C LYS A 43 -9.85 -9.48 9.89
N VAL A 44 -8.79 -8.99 9.27
CA VAL A 44 -7.41 -9.21 9.73
C VAL A 44 -7.11 -8.43 11.02
N LEU A 45 -7.71 -7.26 11.19
CA LEU A 45 -7.57 -6.40 12.37
C LEU A 45 -8.71 -6.62 13.39
N ALA A 46 -9.40 -7.74 13.33
CA ALA A 46 -10.49 -8.04 14.24
C ALA A 46 -10.07 -7.86 15.72
N GLY A 47 -10.89 -7.13 16.47
CA GLY A 47 -10.61 -6.77 17.88
C GLY A 47 -9.67 -5.57 18.08
N ILE A 48 -9.22 -4.91 16.99
CA ILE A 48 -8.45 -3.67 17.05
C ILE A 48 -9.31 -2.54 16.46
N SER A 49 -9.58 -1.52 17.27
CA SER A 49 -10.26 -0.32 16.78
C SER A 49 -9.32 0.48 15.88
N VAL A 50 -9.79 0.83 14.69
CA VAL A 50 -9.07 1.68 13.73
C VAL A 50 -9.95 2.89 13.46
N ASP A 51 -9.52 4.07 13.92
CA ASP A 51 -10.30 5.30 13.83
C ASP A 51 -10.07 6.01 12.48
N LYS A 52 -8.89 5.83 11.88
CA LYS A 52 -8.53 6.46 10.61
C LYS A 52 -7.68 5.51 9.75
N LYS A 53 -7.98 5.47 8.46
CA LYS A 53 -7.27 4.64 7.46
C LYS A 53 -6.66 5.56 6.41
N LEU A 54 -5.33 5.67 6.38
CA LEU A 54 -4.59 6.46 5.40
C LEU A 54 -3.99 5.54 4.34
N PHE A 55 -4.34 5.75 3.08
CA PHE A 55 -3.85 4.96 1.96
C PHE A 55 -2.94 5.82 1.07
N TYR A 56 -1.65 5.53 1.08
CA TYR A 56 -0.65 6.32 0.38
C TYR A 56 -0.39 5.77 -1.02
N LEU A 57 -0.43 6.65 -2.01
CA LEU A 57 -0.13 6.35 -3.41
C LEU A 57 0.83 7.40 -3.99
N GLY A 58 1.69 6.97 -4.88
CA GLY A 58 2.56 7.88 -5.64
C GLY A 58 1.75 8.76 -6.59
N LYS A 59 2.00 10.06 -6.61
CA LYS A 59 1.34 10.99 -7.52
C LYS A 59 1.81 10.75 -8.95
N LEU A 60 0.90 10.32 -9.82
CA LEU A 60 1.15 10.18 -11.25
C LEU A 60 1.10 11.54 -11.94
N THR A 61 2.03 11.77 -12.86
CA THR A 61 2.09 12.97 -13.69
C THR A 61 2.25 12.58 -15.16
N VAL A 62 1.72 13.41 -16.06
CA VAL A 62 1.89 13.20 -17.50
C VAL A 62 3.33 13.52 -17.89
N HIS A 63 3.99 12.61 -18.58
CA HIS A 63 5.29 12.82 -19.19
C HIS A 63 5.17 12.84 -20.71
N GLU A 64 5.88 13.74 -21.38
CA GLU A 64 5.83 13.92 -22.83
C GLU A 64 6.12 12.62 -23.59
N GLU A 65 7.16 11.89 -23.19
CA GLU A 65 7.57 10.65 -23.84
C GLU A 65 6.60 9.47 -23.61
N THR A 66 5.68 9.59 -22.65
CA THR A 66 4.80 8.49 -22.21
C THR A 66 3.34 8.95 -22.09
N THR A 67 2.97 10.02 -22.80
CA THR A 67 1.69 10.73 -22.61
C THR A 67 0.48 9.80 -22.61
N LYS A 68 0.35 8.90 -23.59
CA LYS A 68 -0.80 7.98 -23.67
C LYS A 68 -0.86 7.07 -22.45
N LYS A 69 0.25 6.40 -22.12
CA LYS A 69 0.30 5.47 -20.98
C LYS A 69 0.15 6.18 -19.63
N SER A 70 0.72 7.38 -19.51
CA SER A 70 0.55 8.19 -18.28
C SER A 70 -0.91 8.57 -18.06
N LYS A 71 -1.63 8.95 -19.11
CA LYS A 71 -3.07 9.27 -19.01
C LYS A 71 -3.91 8.06 -18.59
N GLU A 72 -3.64 6.89 -19.15
CA GLU A 72 -4.30 5.63 -18.76
C GLU A 72 -4.07 5.33 -17.27
N LEU A 73 -2.82 5.40 -16.80
CA LEU A 73 -2.48 5.14 -15.41
C LEU A 73 -3.08 6.18 -14.45
N ILE A 74 -3.18 7.44 -14.85
CA ILE A 74 -3.83 8.49 -14.05
C ILE A 74 -5.31 8.18 -13.90
N GLU A 75 -5.98 7.73 -14.96
CA GLU A 75 -7.39 7.36 -14.88
C GLU A 75 -7.61 6.11 -14.02
N GLU A 76 -6.78 5.08 -14.16
CA GLU A 76 -6.79 3.91 -13.27
C GLU A 76 -6.62 4.34 -11.80
N GLN A 77 -5.67 5.26 -11.51
CA GLN A 77 -5.45 5.78 -10.15
C GLN A 77 -6.65 6.58 -9.65
N ARG A 78 -7.32 7.34 -10.52
CA ARG A 78 -8.52 8.09 -10.18
C ARG A 78 -9.66 7.16 -9.76
N LEU A 79 -9.90 6.09 -10.51
CA LEU A 79 -10.91 5.08 -10.20
C LEU A 79 -10.59 4.37 -8.88
N LEU A 80 -9.34 3.93 -8.70
CA LEU A 80 -8.89 3.32 -7.46
C LEU A 80 -9.10 4.27 -6.26
N LYS A 81 -8.76 5.56 -6.42
CA LYS A 81 -8.95 6.55 -5.36
C LYS A 81 -10.41 6.66 -4.95
N VAL A 82 -11.32 6.82 -5.92
CA VAL A 82 -12.77 6.90 -5.66
C VAL A 82 -13.26 5.65 -4.93
N HIS A 83 -12.81 4.48 -5.36
CA HIS A 83 -13.17 3.19 -4.74
C HIS A 83 -12.67 3.08 -3.29
N LEU A 84 -11.43 3.47 -3.02
CA LEU A 84 -10.87 3.48 -1.68
C LEU A 84 -11.59 4.46 -0.75
N GLU A 85 -11.90 5.67 -1.24
CA GLU A 85 -12.64 6.69 -0.48
C GLU A 85 -14.05 6.19 -0.14
N ALA A 86 -14.73 5.50 -1.07
CA ALA A 86 -16.03 4.86 -0.82
C ALA A 86 -15.96 3.76 0.27
N GLN A 87 -14.80 3.14 0.46
CA GLN A 87 -14.54 2.15 1.52
C GLN A 87 -14.04 2.78 2.83
N GLY A 88 -14.04 4.11 2.95
CA GLY A 88 -13.67 4.82 4.16
C GLY A 88 -12.17 5.04 4.37
N PHE A 89 -11.37 4.98 3.30
CA PHE A 89 -9.97 5.38 3.34
C PHE A 89 -9.81 6.87 3.01
N GLU A 90 -8.86 7.52 3.66
CA GLU A 90 -8.34 8.81 3.21
C GLU A 90 -7.14 8.53 2.29
N VAL A 91 -7.24 8.88 1.01
CA VAL A 91 -6.17 8.65 0.03
C VAL A 91 -5.21 9.83 0.01
N VAL A 92 -3.95 9.56 0.32
CA VAL A 92 -2.86 10.53 0.34
C VAL A 92 -2.00 10.34 -0.92
N LEU A 93 -2.08 11.29 -1.85
CA LEU A 93 -1.17 11.31 -3.01
C LEU A 93 0.14 11.97 -2.60
N ALA A 94 1.23 11.20 -2.57
CA ALA A 94 2.53 11.63 -2.07
C ALA A 94 3.65 11.30 -3.06
N GLY A 95 4.78 11.99 -2.91
CA GLY A 95 5.91 11.76 -3.80
C GLY A 95 5.55 11.98 -5.28
N HIS A 96 6.19 11.22 -6.15
CA HIS A 96 5.90 11.25 -7.58
C HIS A 96 6.27 9.93 -8.26
N VAL A 97 5.55 9.60 -9.33
CA VAL A 97 5.83 8.47 -10.20
C VAL A 97 6.35 9.00 -11.53
N ARG A 98 7.55 8.56 -11.91
CA ARG A 98 8.19 8.94 -13.19
C ARG A 98 8.33 7.73 -14.09
N GLY A 99 7.94 7.90 -15.36
CA GLY A 99 8.25 6.96 -16.43
C GLY A 99 9.72 7.07 -16.81
N HIS A 100 10.41 5.94 -16.94
CA HIS A 100 11.77 5.84 -17.45
C HIS A 100 11.77 4.85 -18.61
N LYS A 101 12.39 5.24 -19.71
CA LYS A 101 12.72 4.31 -20.79
C LYS A 101 14.05 3.65 -20.46
N GLU A 102 14.05 2.34 -20.36
CA GLU A 102 15.24 1.53 -20.18
C GLU A 102 15.49 0.76 -21.49
N THR A 103 16.66 0.92 -22.09
CA THR A 103 17.04 0.18 -23.29
C THR A 103 17.96 -0.96 -22.88
N CYS A 104 17.58 -2.21 -23.19
CA CYS A 104 18.45 -3.35 -22.93
C CYS A 104 19.61 -3.39 -23.95
N PRO A 105 20.70 -4.16 -23.68
CA PRO A 105 21.84 -4.28 -24.60
C PRO A 105 21.48 -4.79 -26.00
N LYS A 106 20.30 -5.37 -26.19
CA LYS A 106 19.76 -5.84 -27.47
C LYS A 106 18.88 -4.79 -28.17
N GLY A 107 18.84 -3.55 -27.66
CA GLY A 107 18.09 -2.45 -28.27
C GLY A 107 16.57 -2.45 -27.97
N HIS A 108 16.05 -3.33 -27.12
CA HIS A 108 14.63 -3.30 -26.76
C HIS A 108 14.39 -2.21 -25.73
N GLU A 109 13.46 -1.30 -26.04
CA GLU A 109 12.99 -0.29 -25.09
C GLU A 109 11.91 -0.86 -24.18
N THR A 110 12.08 -0.68 -22.88
CA THR A 110 11.09 -1.02 -21.87
C THR A 110 10.74 0.24 -21.08
N LEU A 111 9.44 0.52 -20.94
CA LEU A 111 8.96 1.64 -20.15
C LEU A 111 8.67 1.17 -18.72
N THR A 112 9.42 1.71 -17.76
CA THR A 112 9.23 1.44 -16.33
C THR A 112 8.74 2.69 -15.62
N PHE A 113 7.85 2.51 -14.61
CA PHE A 113 7.37 3.60 -13.77
C PHE A 113 7.92 3.41 -12.36
N LYS A 114 8.77 4.34 -11.92
CA LYS A 114 9.39 4.30 -10.58
C LYS A 114 8.74 5.34 -9.68
N GLU A 115 8.27 4.88 -8.54
CA GLU A 115 7.73 5.72 -7.46
C GLU A 115 8.88 6.16 -6.55
N LYS A 116 8.81 7.40 -6.06
CA LYS A 116 9.76 7.96 -5.10
C LYS A 116 9.06 8.83 -4.06
N GLY A 117 9.44 8.66 -2.79
CA GLY A 117 9.10 9.55 -1.69
C GLY A 117 7.74 9.30 -1.04
N VAL A 118 7.06 8.19 -1.35
CA VAL A 118 5.83 7.78 -0.63
C VAL A 118 6.18 7.28 0.76
N ASP A 119 7.17 6.41 0.87
CA ASP A 119 7.78 5.92 2.11
C ASP A 119 8.20 7.07 3.05
N VAL A 120 8.89 8.06 2.51
CA VAL A 120 9.29 9.26 3.24
C VAL A 120 8.06 10.02 3.77
N ARG A 121 7.01 10.17 2.95
CA ARG A 121 5.78 10.83 3.40
C ARG A 121 5.09 10.05 4.51
N ILE A 122 4.99 8.74 4.41
CA ILE A 122 4.44 7.88 5.47
C ILE A 122 5.23 8.09 6.77
N ALA A 123 6.56 8.04 6.70
CA ALA A 123 7.43 8.25 7.85
C ALA A 123 7.23 9.62 8.50
N VAL A 124 7.18 10.69 7.68
CA VAL A 124 6.96 12.06 8.16
C VAL A 124 5.60 12.20 8.84
N ASP A 125 4.53 11.70 8.23
CA ASP A 125 3.18 11.79 8.79
C ASP A 125 3.08 11.03 10.13
N MET A 126 3.63 9.81 10.22
CA MET A 126 3.68 9.04 11.46
C MET A 126 4.40 9.79 12.58
N ILE A 127 5.59 10.30 12.31
CA ILE A 127 6.41 11.01 13.31
C ILE A 127 5.73 12.31 13.71
N THR A 128 5.21 13.09 12.75
CA THR A 128 4.52 14.36 13.03
C THR A 128 3.33 14.15 13.95
N LEU A 129 2.47 13.18 13.63
CA LEU A 129 1.30 12.87 14.45
C LEU A 129 1.69 12.39 15.87
N ALA A 130 2.76 11.62 15.98
CA ALA A 130 3.27 11.16 17.27
C ALA A 130 3.82 12.33 18.12
N CYS A 131 4.63 13.21 17.52
CA CYS A 131 5.17 14.39 18.20
C CYS A 131 4.08 15.37 18.64
N GLN A 132 3.01 15.50 17.86
CA GLN A 132 1.83 16.30 18.19
C GLN A 132 0.92 15.65 19.23
N LYS A 133 1.25 14.44 19.70
CA LYS A 133 0.37 13.62 20.57
C LYS A 133 -1.03 13.40 19.98
N ALA A 134 -1.10 13.29 18.65
CA ALA A 134 -2.35 13.15 17.92
C ALA A 134 -2.72 11.69 17.60
N ILE A 135 -1.87 10.71 17.97
CA ILE A 135 -2.13 9.27 17.81
C ILE A 135 -1.77 8.49 19.06
N SER A 136 -2.52 7.40 19.34
CA SER A 136 -2.20 6.43 20.39
C SER A 136 -1.58 5.15 19.83
N MET A 137 -2.00 4.76 18.62
CA MET A 137 -1.53 3.54 17.94
C MET A 137 -1.29 3.81 16.47
N ALA A 138 -0.18 3.32 15.94
CA ALA A 138 0.14 3.28 14.53
C ALA A 138 0.16 1.83 14.03
N ILE A 139 -0.71 1.51 13.07
CA ILE A 139 -0.71 0.23 12.36
C ILE A 139 -0.06 0.47 11.00
N VAL A 140 1.04 -0.21 10.71
CA VAL A 140 1.84 0.01 9.50
C VAL A 140 1.68 -1.19 8.57
N ALA A 141 0.97 -0.97 7.46
CA ALA A 141 0.76 -1.97 6.40
C ALA A 141 1.77 -1.71 5.26
N SER A 142 3.00 -2.13 5.47
CA SER A 142 4.09 -2.10 4.48
C SER A 142 5.14 -3.13 4.85
N SER A 143 5.78 -3.73 3.84
CA SER A 143 6.96 -4.58 4.04
C SER A 143 8.27 -3.84 3.75
N ASP A 144 8.23 -2.51 3.62
CA ASP A 144 9.40 -1.71 3.33
C ASP A 144 10.25 -1.50 4.59
N SER A 145 11.53 -1.90 4.51
CA SER A 145 12.50 -1.75 5.60
C SER A 145 12.86 -0.28 5.89
N ASP A 146 12.66 0.62 4.92
CA ASP A 146 13.01 2.03 5.08
C ASP A 146 12.12 2.72 6.12
N LEU A 147 10.92 2.19 6.36
CA LEU A 147 10.02 2.65 7.42
C LEU A 147 10.46 2.23 8.84
N GLN A 148 11.41 1.28 8.97
CA GLN A 148 11.82 0.74 10.27
C GLN A 148 12.32 1.83 11.23
N SER A 149 13.06 2.80 10.73
CA SER A 149 13.58 3.90 11.56
C SER A 149 12.47 4.79 12.10
N ALA A 150 11.48 5.13 11.27
CA ALA A 150 10.31 5.89 11.70
C ALA A 150 9.48 5.11 12.75
N VAL A 151 9.21 3.84 12.51
CA VAL A 151 8.49 2.96 13.45
C VAL A 151 9.21 2.84 14.79
N ARG A 152 10.54 2.81 14.77
CA ARG A 152 11.35 2.81 16.01
C ARG A 152 11.19 4.12 16.78
N GLU A 153 11.17 5.27 16.08
CA GLU A 153 11.01 6.58 16.70
C GLU A 153 9.65 6.74 17.39
N LEU A 154 8.58 6.14 16.86
CA LEU A 154 7.27 6.14 17.51
C LEU A 154 7.32 5.58 18.95
N ARG A 155 8.27 4.68 19.24
CA ARG A 155 8.47 4.14 20.60
C ARG A 155 8.82 5.23 21.60
N SER A 156 9.72 6.15 21.23
CA SER A 156 10.15 7.25 22.09
C SER A 156 9.00 8.18 22.43
N GLN A 157 8.00 8.27 21.53
CA GLN A 157 6.80 9.08 21.69
C GLN A 157 5.67 8.39 22.45
N GLY A 158 5.87 7.12 22.89
CA GLY A 158 4.87 6.34 23.63
C GLY A 158 3.71 5.83 22.77
N VAL A 159 3.87 5.81 21.44
CA VAL A 159 2.86 5.31 20.50
C VAL A 159 2.93 3.78 20.42
N GLU A 160 1.80 3.09 20.52
CA GLU A 160 1.71 1.66 20.25
C GLU A 160 1.91 1.42 18.75
N ARG A 161 2.63 0.35 18.40
CA ARG A 161 3.01 0.05 17.00
C ARG A 161 2.63 -1.37 16.65
N ILE A 162 1.88 -1.52 15.57
CA ILE A 162 1.50 -2.80 14.99
C ILE A 162 2.05 -2.88 13.58
N TYR A 163 2.76 -3.95 13.27
CA TYR A 163 3.13 -4.28 11.90
C TYR A 163 2.06 -5.18 11.29
N LEU A 164 1.52 -4.77 10.15
CA LEU A 164 0.61 -5.56 9.32
C LEU A 164 1.36 -5.97 8.06
N GLY A 165 1.75 -7.23 8.00
CA GLY A 165 2.49 -7.82 6.87
C GLY A 165 1.73 -8.96 6.23
N PHE A 166 2.40 -9.70 5.36
CA PHE A 166 1.87 -10.93 4.75
C PHE A 166 2.58 -12.15 5.33
N GLU A 167 1.89 -13.29 5.42
CA GLU A 167 2.46 -14.55 5.90
C GLU A 167 3.63 -15.02 5.02
N THR A 168 3.56 -14.73 3.72
CA THR A 168 4.64 -14.95 2.78
C THR A 168 5.64 -13.80 2.85
N GLN A 169 6.86 -14.07 3.35
CA GLN A 169 7.96 -13.10 3.45
C GLN A 169 7.66 -11.87 4.33
N PRO A 170 7.33 -12.04 5.62
CA PRO A 170 7.16 -10.93 6.53
C PRO A 170 8.49 -10.18 6.74
N ASN A 171 8.42 -8.86 6.91
CA ASN A 171 9.60 -8.05 7.22
C ASN A 171 10.01 -8.28 8.69
N LYS A 172 11.15 -8.99 8.89
CA LYS A 172 11.68 -9.30 10.23
C LYS A 172 12.03 -8.04 11.02
N GLY A 173 12.55 -7.01 10.34
CA GLY A 173 12.94 -5.75 10.99
C GLY A 173 11.73 -4.99 11.54
N LEU A 174 10.66 -4.88 10.78
CA LEU A 174 9.41 -4.28 11.25
C LEU A 174 8.76 -5.12 12.36
N SER A 175 8.73 -6.45 12.21
CA SER A 175 8.23 -7.34 13.26
C SER A 175 8.98 -7.17 14.57
N PHE A 176 10.31 -6.98 14.54
CA PHE A 176 11.11 -6.80 15.72
C PHE A 176 10.95 -5.41 16.39
N THR A 177 10.64 -4.38 15.59
CA THR A 177 10.53 -3.00 16.07
C THR A 177 9.12 -2.61 16.53
N THR A 178 8.11 -3.45 16.29
CA THR A 178 6.72 -3.22 16.69
C THR A 178 6.36 -3.96 17.97
N ASN A 179 5.26 -3.56 18.61
CA ASN A 179 4.71 -4.23 19.80
C ASN A 179 4.01 -5.54 19.42
N ARG A 180 3.40 -5.55 18.23
CA ARG A 180 2.63 -6.70 17.70
C ARG A 180 2.82 -6.81 16.21
N THR A 181 2.86 -8.04 15.71
CA THR A 181 2.82 -8.37 14.29
C THR A 181 1.54 -9.11 13.96
N ILE A 182 0.87 -8.68 12.91
CA ILE A 182 -0.30 -9.34 12.33
C ILE A 182 0.05 -9.69 10.89
N LEU A 183 -0.27 -10.91 10.48
CA LEU A 183 0.05 -11.39 9.14
C LEU A 183 -1.22 -11.71 8.37
N ILE A 184 -1.40 -11.07 7.22
CA ILE A 184 -2.45 -11.34 6.26
C ILE A 184 -2.15 -12.69 5.60
N ARG A 185 -3.11 -13.60 5.61
CA ARG A 185 -3.01 -14.91 4.95
C ARG A 185 -3.37 -14.80 3.47
N ASN A 186 -2.77 -15.65 2.64
CA ASN A 186 -3.10 -15.69 1.22
C ASN A 186 -4.60 -15.95 1.00
N SER A 187 -5.19 -16.88 1.76
CA SER A 187 -6.63 -17.18 1.69
C SER A 187 -7.53 -15.99 2.04
N GLU A 188 -7.08 -15.10 2.94
CA GLU A 188 -7.83 -13.88 3.26
C GLU A 188 -7.79 -12.88 2.10
N VAL A 189 -6.65 -12.78 1.39
CA VAL A 189 -6.56 -11.93 0.19
C VAL A 189 -7.48 -12.46 -0.92
N GLU A 190 -7.52 -13.76 -1.13
CA GLU A 190 -8.35 -14.40 -2.15
C GLU A 190 -9.86 -14.26 -1.86
N GLU A 191 -10.25 -14.31 -0.59
CA GLU A 191 -11.65 -14.25 -0.14
C GLU A 191 -12.34 -12.94 -0.54
N PHE A 192 -11.63 -11.82 -0.48
CA PHE A 192 -12.16 -10.49 -0.76
C PHE A 192 -11.84 -9.96 -2.17
N SER A 193 -11.24 -10.81 -3.02
CA SER A 193 -11.15 -10.51 -4.44
C SER A 193 -12.54 -10.66 -5.08
N CYS A 194 -12.96 -9.69 -5.92
CA CYS A 194 -14.12 -9.91 -6.77
C CYS A 194 -13.87 -11.18 -7.58
N LYS A 195 -14.63 -12.25 -7.29
CA LYS A 195 -14.66 -13.41 -8.17
C LYS A 195 -15.18 -12.87 -9.51
N GLN A 196 -14.32 -12.84 -10.53
CA GLN A 196 -14.82 -12.73 -11.88
C GLN A 196 -15.91 -13.80 -11.99
N SER A 197 -17.15 -13.37 -12.13
CA SER A 197 -18.25 -14.27 -12.44
C SER A 197 -17.78 -15.08 -13.64
N ALA A 198 -17.51 -16.35 -13.40
CA ALA A 198 -17.32 -17.30 -14.48
C ALA A 198 -18.60 -17.20 -15.31
N SER A 199 -18.52 -16.53 -16.45
CA SER A 199 -19.52 -16.63 -17.50
C SER A 199 -19.40 -18.06 -18.03
N ASP A 200 -20.37 -18.90 -17.61
CA ASP A 200 -20.69 -20.17 -18.27
C ASP A 200 -21.05 -19.92 -19.75
#